data_f306deb824ae4aa39c54c74ad50fce2c
#
_entry.id   f306deb824ae4aa39c54c74ad50fce2c
#
_cell.length_a   1.000
_cell.length_b   1.000
_cell.length_c   1.000
_cell.angle_alpha   90.00
_cell.angle_beta   90.00
_cell.angle_gamma   90.00
#
_symmetry.space_group_name_H-M   'P 1'
#
loop_
_entity.id
_entity.type
_entity.pdbx_description
1 polymer ?
#
loop_
_entity_poly.entity_id
_entity_poly.type
_entity_poly.pdbx_seq_one_letter_code
_entity_poly.pdbx_strand_id
1 'polypeptide(L)'
;MAGQGLNSSTSVYVSLYGGTAAYAGVLAAVFSGAAAVVRLLSGPLIDGRGRRIVMLFGFAVLIVGTVGPLFTHDVAPFVVFRILQGAGFSAVTTASATAAADALPASRMGEGIGYYGLGQALSMSVGPALALALVSTDPPENLFVGVTAIAVVGLSMIFLCRYEKHPEMLPKEAVYRRRLEEGGSEAARTGAAEAAETTTSTAQSRMEGRPKRESIASRIFEKHALPGTLPMIVLSPALGFAIFFVGLYGASLGVGNAGLFYTLSAVSMILVRLKSGAFMDRFAPIKILPVALACGLIAFAMLVACGTVLDGTPVCDAVFNLSGIVYGFCTGIALPLNQSVAVKNTPPERWGAANALFQLAIDVGIGGACVIWGIVNDCFGFPVTICCAMCCIAASYFVARAVYPKE
;
A
#
# COMPACT_ATOMS: atom_id res chain seq x y z
N MET A 1 7.42 -6.96 -2.46
CA MET A 1 7.59 -8.31 -1.89
C MET A 1 8.18 -8.26 -0.48
N ALA A 2 9.41 -7.75 -0.28
CA ALA A 2 10.07 -7.72 1.03
C ALA A 2 9.19 -7.13 2.16
N GLY A 3 8.67 -5.93 2.02
CA GLY A 3 7.84 -5.29 3.06
C GLY A 3 6.53 -6.02 3.35
N GLN A 4 5.88 -6.58 2.33
CA GLN A 4 4.64 -7.34 2.53
C GLN A 4 4.90 -8.69 3.21
N GLY A 5 5.99 -9.36 2.86
CA GLY A 5 6.41 -10.57 3.56
C GLY A 5 6.68 -10.33 5.03
N LEU A 6 7.42 -9.27 5.37
CA LEU A 6 7.67 -8.90 6.77
C LEU A 6 6.39 -8.62 7.54
N ASN A 7 5.39 -8.01 6.91
CA ASN A 7 4.15 -7.68 7.59
C ASN A 7 3.37 -8.91 8.04
N SER A 8 3.27 -9.92 7.19
CA SER A 8 2.51 -11.15 7.49
C SER A 8 3.27 -12.13 8.40
N SER A 9 4.59 -12.15 8.34
CA SER A 9 5.39 -13.12 9.09
C SER A 9 5.94 -12.59 10.41
N THR A 10 5.98 -11.26 10.62
CA THR A 10 6.46 -10.68 11.88
C THR A 10 5.64 -11.15 13.07
N SER A 11 4.31 -11.23 12.94
CA SER A 11 3.44 -11.71 14.02
C SER A 11 3.72 -13.16 14.38
N VAL A 12 3.95 -14.01 13.38
CA VAL A 12 4.34 -15.42 13.58
C VAL A 12 5.72 -15.52 14.22
N TYR A 13 6.70 -14.77 13.70
CA TYR A 13 8.05 -14.75 14.27
C TYR A 13 8.04 -14.35 15.75
N VAL A 14 7.32 -13.26 16.08
CA VAL A 14 7.21 -12.77 17.47
C VAL A 14 6.56 -13.80 18.40
N SER A 15 5.55 -14.53 17.92
CA SER A 15 4.89 -15.58 18.72
C SER A 15 5.82 -16.74 19.04
N LEU A 16 6.76 -17.08 18.19
CA LEU A 16 7.78 -18.13 18.45
C LEU A 16 8.72 -17.77 19.60
N TYR A 17 8.92 -16.48 19.85
CA TYR A 17 9.73 -15.96 20.96
C TYR A 17 8.89 -15.49 22.16
N GLY A 18 7.65 -16.01 22.31
CA GLY A 18 6.77 -15.76 23.45
C GLY A 18 6.08 -14.38 23.45
N GLY A 19 6.09 -13.66 22.34
CA GLY A 19 5.37 -12.39 22.22
C GLY A 19 3.86 -12.60 22.07
N THR A 20 3.07 -11.68 22.64
CA THR A 20 1.60 -11.71 22.57
C THR A 20 1.08 -11.17 21.24
N ALA A 21 -0.19 -11.47 20.89
CA ALA A 21 -0.83 -10.90 19.72
C ALA A 21 -1.00 -9.37 19.84
N ALA A 22 -1.18 -8.83 21.06
CA ALA A 22 -1.17 -7.39 21.31
C ALA A 22 0.17 -6.76 20.92
N TYR A 23 1.29 -7.39 21.28
CA TYR A 23 2.61 -6.90 20.89
C TYR A 23 2.82 -6.96 19.37
N ALA A 24 2.40 -8.03 18.72
CA ALA A 24 2.40 -8.14 17.26
C ALA A 24 1.59 -7.01 16.60
N GLY A 25 0.42 -6.68 17.17
CA GLY A 25 -0.41 -5.55 16.76
C GLY A 25 0.29 -4.19 16.90
N VAL A 26 1.00 -3.97 18.02
CA VAL A 26 1.82 -2.76 18.22
C VAL A 26 2.92 -2.66 17.16
N LEU A 27 3.61 -3.75 16.88
CA LEU A 27 4.65 -3.77 15.83
C LEU A 27 4.08 -3.47 14.43
N ALA A 28 2.88 -3.96 14.13
CA ALA A 28 2.18 -3.65 12.89
C ALA A 28 1.79 -2.15 12.81
N ALA A 29 1.28 -1.60 13.92
CA ALA A 29 0.93 -0.18 14.01
C ALA A 29 2.15 0.74 13.87
N VAL A 30 3.26 0.38 14.51
CA VAL A 30 4.54 1.12 14.41
C VAL A 30 5.05 1.14 12.97
N PHE A 31 5.00 0.00 12.27
CA PHE A 31 5.34 -0.07 10.85
C PHE A 31 4.45 0.86 10.01
N SER A 32 3.13 0.74 10.16
CA SER A 32 2.16 1.53 9.40
C SER A 32 2.24 3.02 9.72
N GLY A 33 2.45 3.37 11.00
CA GLY A 33 2.64 4.74 11.45
C GLY A 33 3.91 5.37 10.86
N ALA A 34 5.03 4.66 10.89
CA ALA A 34 6.28 5.10 10.27
C ALA A 34 6.11 5.25 8.75
N ALA A 35 5.43 4.31 8.10
CA ALA A 35 5.11 4.39 6.68
C ALA A 35 4.25 5.61 6.34
N ALA A 36 3.21 5.91 7.13
CA ALA A 36 2.34 7.07 6.94
C ALA A 36 3.11 8.40 7.07
N VAL A 37 3.94 8.54 8.11
CA VAL A 37 4.77 9.74 8.32
C VAL A 37 5.73 9.96 7.15
N VAL A 38 6.47 8.92 6.74
CA VAL A 38 7.42 9.03 5.64
C VAL A 38 6.71 9.29 4.32
N ARG A 39 5.49 8.78 4.11
CA ARG A 39 4.70 9.06 2.90
C ARG A 39 4.37 10.54 2.75
N LEU A 40 4.02 11.20 3.85
CA LEU A 40 3.79 12.66 3.85
C LEU A 40 5.04 13.46 3.51
N LEU A 41 6.21 12.99 3.95
CA LEU A 41 7.51 13.64 3.70
C LEU A 41 8.09 13.28 2.32
N SER A 42 7.69 12.16 1.74
CA SER A 42 8.25 11.64 0.49
C SER A 42 7.95 12.53 -0.71
N GLY A 43 6.78 13.17 -0.78
CA GLY A 43 6.40 14.03 -1.91
C GLY A 43 7.44 15.13 -2.16
N PRO A 44 7.68 16.06 -1.22
CA PRO A 44 8.69 17.11 -1.36
C PRO A 44 10.11 16.59 -1.58
N LEU A 45 10.47 15.44 -0.98
CA LEU A 45 11.77 14.81 -1.18
C LEU A 45 11.96 14.27 -2.61
N ILE A 46 10.94 13.64 -3.14
CA ILE A 46 10.93 13.10 -4.50
C ILE A 46 11.03 14.22 -5.52
N ASP A 47 10.30 15.31 -5.30
CA ASP A 47 10.31 16.47 -6.20
C ASP A 47 11.64 17.25 -6.13
N GLY A 48 12.26 17.32 -4.96
CA GLY A 48 13.51 18.08 -4.76
C GLY A 48 14.80 17.30 -5.05
N ARG A 49 14.86 16.00 -4.75
CA ARG A 49 16.08 15.16 -4.85
C ARG A 49 16.02 14.07 -5.91
N GLY A 50 14.87 13.88 -6.54
CA GLY A 50 14.64 12.85 -7.56
C GLY A 50 14.20 11.50 -6.98
N ARG A 51 13.55 10.72 -7.85
CA ARG A 51 12.92 9.43 -7.50
C ARG A 51 13.97 8.38 -7.16
N ARG A 52 15.05 8.33 -7.94
CA ARG A 52 16.13 7.36 -7.78
C ARG A 52 16.81 7.46 -6.43
N ILE A 53 17.15 8.68 -5.98
CA ILE A 53 17.84 8.91 -4.70
C ILE A 53 16.94 8.47 -3.54
N VAL A 54 15.64 8.81 -3.59
CA VAL A 54 14.67 8.41 -2.56
C VAL A 54 14.48 6.90 -2.52
N MET A 55 14.44 6.22 -3.68
CA MET A 55 14.39 4.76 -3.74
C MET A 55 15.64 4.11 -3.15
N LEU A 56 16.84 4.59 -3.51
CA LEU A 56 18.11 4.05 -3.00
C LEU A 56 18.18 4.19 -1.48
N PHE A 57 17.85 5.38 -0.94
CA PHE A 57 17.80 5.62 0.49
C PHE A 57 16.76 4.75 1.17
N GLY A 58 15.56 4.64 0.60
CA GLY A 58 14.47 3.81 1.13
C GLY A 58 14.84 2.33 1.20
N PHE A 59 15.50 1.78 0.17
CA PHE A 59 15.99 0.40 0.21
C PHE A 59 17.12 0.22 1.22
N ALA A 60 18.05 1.17 1.34
CA ALA A 60 19.11 1.10 2.35
C ALA A 60 18.53 1.05 3.77
N VAL A 61 17.55 1.91 4.07
CA VAL A 61 16.85 1.93 5.37
C VAL A 61 16.06 0.64 5.59
N LEU A 62 15.38 0.12 4.56
CA LEU A 62 14.64 -1.15 4.63
C LEU A 62 15.60 -2.32 4.92
N ILE A 63 16.75 -2.38 4.25
CA ILE A 63 17.76 -3.43 4.45
C ILE A 63 18.31 -3.37 5.88
N VAL A 64 18.68 -2.18 6.37
CA VAL A 64 19.17 -2.02 7.76
C VAL A 64 18.11 -2.49 8.75
N GLY A 65 16.85 -2.10 8.56
CA GLY A 65 15.74 -2.53 9.40
C GLY A 65 15.47 -4.04 9.32
N THR A 66 15.82 -4.70 8.21
CA THR A 66 15.58 -6.13 8.03
C THR A 66 16.77 -6.98 8.52
N VAL A 67 17.98 -6.48 8.41
CA VAL A 67 19.20 -7.16 8.88
C VAL A 67 19.35 -7.05 10.40
N GLY A 68 18.88 -5.95 11.01
CA GLY A 68 18.98 -5.70 12.44
C GLY A 68 18.50 -6.85 13.33
N PRO A 69 17.33 -7.45 13.09
CA PRO A 69 16.83 -8.58 13.85
C PRO A 69 17.72 -9.84 13.84
N LEU A 70 18.65 -9.98 12.90
CA LEU A 70 19.61 -11.10 12.88
C LEU A 70 20.65 -11.01 14.02
N PHE A 71 20.82 -9.82 14.61
CA PHE A 71 21.83 -9.56 15.66
C PHE A 71 21.23 -9.48 17.06
N THR A 72 19.91 -9.62 17.20
CA THR A 72 19.23 -9.55 18.49
C THR A 72 18.04 -10.51 18.52
N HIS A 73 17.99 -11.29 19.60
CA HIS A 73 16.85 -12.18 19.89
C HIS A 73 15.82 -11.54 20.82
N ASP A 74 16.11 -10.34 21.31
CA ASP A 74 15.20 -9.61 22.17
C ASP A 74 14.06 -8.98 21.37
N VAL A 75 12.85 -9.11 21.91
CA VAL A 75 11.63 -8.60 21.26
C VAL A 75 11.54 -7.06 21.37
N ALA A 76 12.09 -6.45 22.41
CA ALA A 76 12.00 -5.02 22.66
C ALA A 76 12.69 -4.14 21.58
N PRO A 77 13.91 -4.43 21.10
CA PRO A 77 14.55 -3.67 20.02
C PRO A 77 13.82 -3.80 18.68
N PHE A 78 12.95 -4.79 18.54
CA PHE A 78 12.22 -5.05 17.29
C PHE A 78 11.36 -3.84 16.85
N VAL A 79 10.87 -3.03 17.80
CA VAL A 79 10.12 -1.80 17.51
C VAL A 79 10.94 -0.84 16.63
N VAL A 80 12.23 -0.65 16.92
CA VAL A 80 13.12 0.22 16.14
C VAL A 80 13.27 -0.29 14.71
N PHE A 81 13.45 -1.59 14.56
CA PHE A 81 13.55 -2.20 13.23
C PHE A 81 12.25 -2.07 12.45
N ARG A 82 11.09 -2.17 13.09
CA ARG A 82 9.78 -1.94 12.46
C ARG A 82 9.60 -0.49 11.99
N ILE A 83 10.11 0.50 12.72
CA ILE A 83 10.14 1.91 12.26
C ILE A 83 10.97 2.02 10.98
N LEU A 84 12.18 1.46 10.97
CA LEU A 84 13.05 1.50 9.79
C LEU A 84 12.44 0.77 8.59
N GLN A 85 11.86 -0.41 8.82
CA GLN A 85 11.17 -1.18 7.78
C GLN A 85 10.00 -0.40 7.18
N GLY A 86 9.14 0.21 8.01
CA GLY A 86 8.00 1.01 7.55
C GLY A 86 8.44 2.26 6.78
N ALA A 87 9.44 2.97 7.30
CA ALA A 87 10.02 4.15 6.66
C ALA A 87 10.61 3.82 5.28
N GLY A 88 11.46 2.79 5.21
CA GLY A 88 12.07 2.34 3.96
C GLY A 88 11.05 1.85 2.95
N PHE A 89 10.08 1.04 3.39
CA PHE A 89 8.99 0.53 2.55
C PHE A 89 8.17 1.67 1.92
N SER A 90 7.78 2.66 2.73
CA SER A 90 6.98 3.79 2.26
C SER A 90 7.75 4.65 1.25
N ALA A 91 9.03 4.97 1.52
CA ALA A 91 9.87 5.73 0.61
C ALA A 91 10.01 5.04 -0.75
N VAL A 92 10.29 3.73 -0.75
CA VAL A 92 10.42 2.91 -1.98
C VAL A 92 9.11 2.88 -2.74
N THR A 93 7.99 2.55 -2.10
CA THR A 93 6.71 2.39 -2.78
C THR A 93 6.18 3.71 -3.36
N THR A 94 6.37 4.83 -2.66
CA THR A 94 5.96 6.16 -3.14
C THR A 94 6.82 6.59 -4.33
N ALA A 95 8.14 6.46 -4.23
CA ALA A 95 9.05 6.86 -5.29
C ALA A 95 8.93 5.96 -6.53
N SER A 96 8.72 4.65 -6.37
CA SER A 96 8.53 3.72 -7.49
C SER A 96 7.21 3.95 -8.22
N ALA A 97 6.12 4.29 -7.51
CA ALA A 97 4.85 4.65 -8.13
C ALA A 97 4.98 5.93 -8.96
N THR A 98 5.70 6.94 -8.44
CA THR A 98 5.97 8.18 -9.16
C THR A 98 6.85 7.93 -10.39
N ALA A 99 7.91 7.12 -10.24
CA ALA A 99 8.79 6.76 -11.38
C ALA A 99 8.04 5.99 -12.48
N ALA A 100 7.10 5.11 -12.10
CA ALA A 100 6.25 4.42 -13.06
C ALA A 100 5.37 5.41 -13.83
N ALA A 101 4.74 6.36 -13.14
CA ALA A 101 3.91 7.40 -13.77
C ALA A 101 4.73 8.31 -14.70
N ASP A 102 5.95 8.70 -14.29
CA ASP A 102 6.85 9.54 -15.10
C ASP A 102 7.25 8.87 -16.45
N ALA A 103 7.38 7.54 -16.45
CA ALA A 103 7.78 6.79 -17.62
C ALA A 103 6.66 6.58 -18.66
N LEU A 104 5.41 6.85 -18.29
CA LEU A 104 4.24 6.59 -19.11
C LEU A 104 3.81 7.80 -19.93
N PRO A 105 3.30 7.60 -21.17
CA PRO A 105 2.57 8.61 -21.91
C PRO A 105 1.26 8.96 -21.20
N ALA A 106 0.86 10.24 -21.19
CA ALA A 106 -0.40 10.68 -20.58
C ALA A 106 -1.63 9.96 -21.16
N SER A 107 -1.60 9.64 -22.47
CA SER A 107 -2.66 8.91 -23.17
C SER A 107 -2.82 7.45 -22.74
N ARG A 108 -1.78 6.82 -22.17
CA ARG A 108 -1.76 5.41 -21.74
C ARG A 108 -1.49 5.25 -20.23
N MET A 109 -1.68 6.32 -19.48
CA MET A 109 -1.43 6.37 -18.03
C MET A 109 -2.24 5.29 -17.28
N GLY A 110 -3.54 5.13 -17.62
CA GLY A 110 -4.41 4.15 -16.97
C GLY A 110 -3.94 2.70 -17.18
N GLU A 111 -3.56 2.36 -18.40
CA GLU A 111 -3.02 1.04 -18.76
C GLU A 111 -1.71 0.76 -18.03
N GLY A 112 -0.78 1.69 -18.04
CA GLY A 112 0.52 1.51 -17.42
C GLY A 112 0.46 1.45 -15.88
N ILE A 113 -0.37 2.27 -15.25
CA ILE A 113 -0.64 2.17 -13.80
C ILE A 113 -1.33 0.83 -13.48
N GLY A 114 -2.16 0.30 -14.38
CA GLY A 114 -2.74 -1.04 -14.27
C GLY A 114 -1.66 -2.12 -14.20
N TYR A 115 -0.66 -2.10 -15.07
CA TYR A 115 0.47 -3.04 -15.02
C TYR A 115 1.31 -2.89 -13.76
N TYR A 116 1.58 -1.66 -13.31
CA TYR A 116 2.23 -1.42 -12.01
C TYR A 116 1.42 -2.02 -10.86
N GLY A 117 0.09 -1.85 -10.90
CA GLY A 117 -0.83 -2.42 -9.91
C GLY A 117 -0.85 -3.95 -9.89
N LEU A 118 -0.65 -4.62 -11.03
CA LEU A 118 -0.46 -6.08 -11.08
C LEU A 118 0.82 -6.52 -10.37
N GLY A 119 1.92 -5.77 -10.53
CA GLY A 119 3.16 -6.01 -9.80
C GLY A 119 2.98 -5.84 -8.28
N GLN A 120 2.20 -4.85 -7.84
CA GLN A 120 1.83 -4.70 -6.43
C GLN A 120 1.00 -5.89 -5.93
N ALA A 121 0.00 -6.32 -6.71
CA ALA A 121 -0.85 -7.47 -6.39
C ALA A 121 -0.01 -8.74 -6.20
N LEU A 122 0.91 -9.00 -7.13
CA LEU A 122 1.84 -10.12 -7.04
C LEU A 122 2.72 -10.01 -5.79
N SER A 123 3.16 -8.81 -5.44
CA SER A 123 3.98 -8.57 -4.24
C SER A 123 3.22 -8.84 -2.94
N MET A 124 1.93 -8.49 -2.90
CA MET A 124 1.04 -8.75 -1.74
C MET A 124 0.74 -10.23 -1.54
N SER A 125 1.01 -11.04 -2.52
CA SER A 125 0.80 -12.48 -2.51
C SER A 125 2.05 -13.28 -2.27
N VAL A 126 2.99 -13.15 -3.21
CA VAL A 126 4.23 -13.94 -3.17
C VAL A 126 5.07 -13.55 -1.95
N GLY A 127 5.04 -12.27 -1.55
CA GLY A 127 5.77 -11.79 -0.39
C GLY A 127 5.40 -12.52 0.91
N PRO A 128 4.13 -12.48 1.34
CA PRO A 128 3.66 -13.20 2.53
C PRO A 128 3.86 -14.71 2.45
N ALA A 129 3.50 -15.34 1.31
CA ALA A 129 3.63 -16.78 1.15
C ALA A 129 5.09 -17.25 1.33
N LEU A 130 6.03 -16.55 0.67
CA LEU A 130 7.45 -16.84 0.79
C LEU A 130 7.98 -16.59 2.21
N ALA A 131 7.57 -15.48 2.83
CA ALA A 131 8.04 -15.12 4.16
C ALA A 131 7.50 -16.08 5.24
N LEU A 132 6.25 -16.52 5.13
CA LEU A 132 5.71 -17.55 6.02
C LEU A 132 6.38 -18.90 5.82
N ALA A 133 6.71 -19.28 4.59
CA ALA A 133 7.50 -20.48 4.33
C ALA A 133 8.90 -20.39 4.97
N LEU A 134 9.54 -19.21 4.90
CA LEU A 134 10.87 -19.00 5.48
C LEU A 134 10.84 -18.99 7.01
N VAL A 135 9.85 -18.37 7.65
CA VAL A 135 9.74 -18.34 9.12
C VAL A 135 9.46 -19.73 9.70
N SER A 136 8.89 -20.63 8.90
CA SER A 136 8.62 -22.01 9.29
C SER A 136 9.86 -22.93 9.15
N THR A 137 10.98 -22.41 8.66
CA THR A 137 12.26 -23.16 8.60
C THR A 137 13.04 -23.01 9.90
N ASP A 138 13.98 -23.91 10.15
CA ASP A 138 14.90 -23.83 11.28
C ASP A 138 16.29 -23.40 10.76
N PRO A 139 16.87 -22.28 11.22
CA PRO A 139 16.32 -21.34 12.21
C PRO A 139 15.29 -20.33 11.58
N PRO A 140 14.33 -19.83 12.38
CA PRO A 140 13.29 -18.88 11.91
C PRO A 140 13.84 -17.54 11.37
N GLU A 141 15.08 -17.19 11.72
CA GLU A 141 15.84 -16.02 11.23
C GLU A 141 16.07 -16.07 9.71
N ASN A 142 15.93 -17.22 9.08
CA ASN A 142 15.94 -17.39 7.62
C ASN A 142 14.92 -16.46 6.92
N LEU A 143 13.85 -16.07 7.61
CA LEU A 143 12.94 -15.04 7.18
C LEU A 143 13.68 -13.74 6.82
N PHE A 144 14.53 -13.23 7.73
CA PHE A 144 15.22 -11.95 7.53
C PHE A 144 16.30 -12.05 6.46
N VAL A 145 16.97 -13.19 6.37
CA VAL A 145 17.95 -13.46 5.31
C VAL A 145 17.28 -13.45 3.94
N GLY A 146 16.18 -14.17 3.78
CA GLY A 146 15.44 -14.24 2.51
C GLY A 146 14.84 -12.90 2.09
N VAL A 147 14.24 -12.18 3.04
CA VAL A 147 13.67 -10.85 2.78
C VAL A 147 14.76 -9.83 2.45
N THR A 148 15.91 -9.89 3.12
CA THR A 148 17.08 -9.04 2.81
C THR A 148 17.58 -9.33 1.39
N ALA A 149 17.69 -10.60 0.99
CA ALA A 149 18.10 -10.97 -0.36
C ALA A 149 17.16 -10.35 -1.42
N ILE A 150 15.84 -10.42 -1.21
CA ILE A 150 14.84 -9.77 -2.09
C ILE A 150 15.03 -8.25 -2.13
N ALA A 151 15.28 -7.61 -0.98
CA ALA A 151 15.51 -6.16 -0.91
C ALA A 151 16.80 -5.76 -1.63
N VAL A 152 17.88 -6.55 -1.51
CA VAL A 152 19.14 -6.31 -2.23
C VAL A 152 18.97 -6.46 -3.74
N VAL A 153 18.20 -7.46 -4.20
CA VAL A 153 17.83 -7.58 -5.63
C VAL A 153 17.08 -6.36 -6.09
N GLY A 154 16.09 -5.88 -5.31
CA GLY A 154 15.36 -4.64 -5.60
C GLY A 154 16.28 -3.42 -5.68
N LEU A 155 17.20 -3.27 -4.74
CA LEU A 155 18.22 -2.22 -4.74
C LEU A 155 19.09 -2.28 -5.99
N SER A 156 19.54 -3.48 -6.38
CA SER A 156 20.37 -3.70 -7.58
C SER A 156 19.64 -3.27 -8.85
N MET A 157 18.32 -3.54 -8.95
CA MET A 157 17.51 -3.11 -10.08
C MET A 157 17.45 -1.58 -10.22
N ILE A 158 17.51 -0.81 -9.12
CA ILE A 158 17.50 0.66 -9.18
C ILE A 158 18.79 1.21 -9.80
N PHE A 159 19.93 0.51 -9.68
CA PHE A 159 21.14 0.95 -10.35
C PHE A 159 21.01 0.94 -11.88
N LEU A 160 20.15 0.08 -12.43
CA LEU A 160 19.81 0.04 -13.85
C LEU A 160 18.85 1.18 -14.24
N CYS A 161 18.10 1.73 -13.29
CA CYS A 161 17.13 2.80 -13.52
C CYS A 161 17.86 4.15 -13.63
N ARG A 162 18.17 4.60 -14.86
CA ARG A 162 18.96 5.81 -15.13
C ARG A 162 18.18 6.91 -15.86
N TYR A 163 16.88 6.78 -16.01
CA TYR A 163 16.06 7.67 -16.83
C TYR A 163 16.11 9.15 -16.40
N GLU A 164 16.31 9.43 -15.11
CA GLU A 164 16.44 10.81 -14.63
C GLU A 164 17.71 11.50 -15.15
N LYS A 165 18.80 10.74 -15.39
CA LYS A 165 20.03 11.24 -15.99
C LYS A 165 20.04 11.20 -17.50
N HIS A 166 19.24 10.30 -18.06
CA HIS A 166 19.15 10.00 -19.48
C HIS A 166 17.67 10.00 -19.93
N PRO A 167 17.00 11.17 -19.92
CA PRO A 167 15.59 11.26 -20.29
C PRO A 167 15.32 10.82 -21.74
N GLU A 168 16.35 10.80 -22.57
CA GLU A 168 16.31 10.27 -23.94
C GLU A 168 15.97 8.78 -24.01
N MET A 169 16.17 8.01 -22.92
CA MET A 169 15.79 6.60 -22.83
C MET A 169 14.28 6.39 -22.72
N LEU A 170 13.54 7.43 -22.32
CA LEU A 170 12.08 7.37 -22.22
C LEU A 170 11.43 7.64 -23.60
N PRO A 171 10.22 7.11 -23.84
CA PRO A 171 9.42 7.49 -24.99
C PRO A 171 9.26 9.01 -25.07
N LYS A 172 9.22 9.57 -26.29
CA LYS A 172 9.03 11.02 -26.50
C LYS A 172 7.75 11.55 -25.87
N GLU A 173 6.74 10.71 -25.75
CA GLU A 173 5.44 11.03 -25.16
C GLU A 173 5.39 10.86 -23.64
N ALA A 174 6.47 10.39 -22.99
CA ALA A 174 6.52 10.19 -21.54
C ALA A 174 6.36 11.52 -20.81
N VAL A 175 5.57 11.50 -19.72
CA VAL A 175 5.22 12.70 -18.93
C VAL A 175 6.48 13.40 -18.42
N TYR A 176 7.46 12.64 -17.92
CA TYR A 176 8.72 13.23 -17.41
C TYR A 176 9.49 13.98 -18.48
N ARG A 177 9.61 13.38 -19.68
CA ARG A 177 10.33 13.99 -20.79
C ARG A 177 9.64 15.26 -21.31
N ARG A 178 8.31 15.24 -21.42
CA ARG A 178 7.52 16.44 -21.78
C ARG A 178 7.70 17.56 -20.78
N ARG A 179 7.66 17.28 -19.49
CA ARG A 179 7.88 18.28 -18.44
C ARG A 179 9.25 18.95 -18.54
N LEU A 180 10.30 18.21 -18.89
CA LEU A 180 11.64 18.77 -19.08
C LEU A 180 11.70 19.67 -20.32
N GLU A 181 11.05 19.26 -21.41
CA GLU A 181 10.99 20.04 -22.66
C GLU A 181 10.17 21.33 -22.46
N GLU A 182 9.04 21.27 -21.76
CA GLU A 182 8.19 22.43 -21.40
C GLU A 182 8.90 23.37 -20.45
N GLY A 183 9.49 22.87 -19.35
CA GLY A 183 10.26 23.67 -18.39
C GLY A 183 11.50 24.34 -19.01
N GLY A 184 12.18 23.65 -19.92
CA GLY A 184 13.27 24.22 -20.70
C GLY A 184 12.82 25.35 -21.64
N SER A 185 11.64 25.18 -22.26
CA SER A 185 11.02 26.20 -23.12
C SER A 185 10.55 27.44 -22.33
N GLU A 186 10.00 27.24 -21.14
CA GLU A 186 9.53 28.31 -20.26
C GLU A 186 10.70 29.10 -19.67
N ALA A 187 11.77 28.43 -19.24
CA ALA A 187 13.01 29.06 -18.80
C ALA A 187 13.69 29.85 -19.93
N ALA A 188 13.67 29.33 -21.16
CA ALA A 188 14.20 30.03 -22.32
C ALA A 188 13.33 31.26 -22.70
N ARG A 189 12.01 31.19 -22.54
CA ARG A 189 11.10 32.32 -22.77
C ARG A 189 11.25 33.38 -21.68
N THR A 190 11.41 33.00 -20.42
CA THR A 190 11.60 33.94 -19.30
C THR A 190 12.98 34.61 -19.39
N GLY A 191 14.03 33.88 -19.74
CA GLY A 191 15.37 34.43 -19.99
C GLY A 191 15.42 35.34 -21.21
N ALA A 192 14.68 35.05 -22.28
CA ALA A 192 14.53 35.92 -23.44
C ALA A 192 13.71 37.18 -23.14
N ALA A 193 12.67 37.07 -22.27
CA ALA A 193 11.89 38.19 -21.80
C ALA A 193 12.70 39.10 -20.86
N GLU A 194 13.47 38.54 -19.93
CA GLU A 194 14.39 39.30 -19.06
C GLU A 194 15.51 40.00 -19.86
N ALA A 195 16.01 39.38 -20.93
CA ALA A 195 16.98 40.01 -21.82
C ALA A 195 16.36 41.13 -22.67
N ALA A 196 15.07 41.07 -22.95
CA ALA A 196 14.32 42.11 -23.70
C ALA A 196 13.85 43.26 -22.79
N GLU A 197 13.59 43.00 -21.49
CA GLU A 197 13.14 44.02 -20.53
C GLU A 197 14.25 44.84 -19.88
N THR A 198 15.51 44.54 -20.17
CA THR A 198 16.63 45.38 -19.67
C THR A 198 16.68 46.78 -20.30
N THR A 199 15.70 47.14 -21.13
CA THR A 199 15.65 48.42 -21.83
C THR A 199 14.50 49.36 -21.42
N THR A 200 13.58 49.02 -20.51
CA THR A 200 12.58 49.97 -20.07
C THR A 200 12.09 49.74 -18.62
N SER A 201 12.41 50.68 -17.79
CA SER A 201 11.93 50.90 -16.42
C SER A 201 10.42 50.74 -16.22
N THR A 202 9.99 50.06 -15.18
CA THR A 202 9.16 50.61 -14.07
C THR A 202 8.83 49.56 -13.03
N ALA A 203 9.14 49.89 -11.78
CA ALA A 203 9.12 49.04 -10.58
C ALA A 203 7.73 48.89 -9.90
N GLN A 204 6.61 48.95 -10.59
CA GLN A 204 5.27 48.99 -9.95
C GLN A 204 4.31 47.84 -10.26
N SER A 205 4.66 46.89 -11.15
CA SER A 205 3.79 45.76 -11.51
C SER A 205 4.13 44.44 -10.84
N ARG A 206 5.04 44.42 -9.86
CA ARG A 206 5.60 43.18 -9.25
C ARG A 206 4.85 42.63 -8.04
N MET A 207 3.68 43.18 -7.66
CA MET A 207 2.97 42.74 -6.45
C MET A 207 1.69 41.89 -6.66
N GLU A 208 1.22 41.67 -7.86
CA GLU A 208 -0.09 41.00 -8.07
C GLU A 208 -0.04 39.56 -8.60
N GLY A 209 1.12 38.92 -8.74
CA GLY A 209 1.24 37.61 -9.37
C GLY A 209 1.94 36.52 -8.54
N ARG A 210 2.18 36.70 -7.23
CA ARG A 210 2.69 35.57 -6.42
C ARG A 210 1.57 34.58 -6.20
N PRO A 211 1.69 33.30 -6.71
CA PRO A 211 0.74 32.25 -6.36
C PRO A 211 0.73 32.14 -4.82
N LYS A 212 -0.47 32.28 -4.22
CA LYS A 212 -0.63 32.07 -2.77
C LYS A 212 0.04 30.75 -2.43
N ARG A 213 1.04 30.80 -1.54
CA ARG A 213 1.70 29.61 -1.02
C ARG A 213 0.62 28.76 -0.37
N GLU A 214 0.11 27.76 -1.11
CA GLU A 214 -0.85 26.81 -0.56
C GLU A 214 -0.26 26.19 0.69
N SER A 215 -1.05 26.17 1.75
CA SER A 215 -0.67 25.51 3.00
C SER A 215 -0.32 24.04 2.71
N ILE A 216 0.67 23.49 3.39
CA ILE A 216 1.02 22.06 3.28
C ILE A 216 -0.23 21.19 3.52
N ALA A 217 -1.09 21.60 4.44
CA ALA A 217 -2.35 20.91 4.72
C ALA A 217 -3.31 20.92 3.50
N SER A 218 -3.41 22.03 2.75
CA SER A 218 -4.26 22.10 1.55
C SER A 218 -3.68 21.34 0.36
N ARG A 219 -2.37 21.09 0.34
CA ARG A 219 -1.70 20.24 -0.66
C ARG A 219 -1.92 18.75 -0.39
N ILE A 220 -2.03 18.35 0.87
CA ILE A 220 -2.21 16.96 1.29
C ILE A 220 -3.69 16.58 1.32
N PHE A 221 -4.56 17.49 1.79
CA PHE A 221 -5.97 17.19 2.01
C PHE A 221 -6.82 17.59 0.80
N GLU A 222 -7.24 16.58 0.02
CA GLU A 222 -8.09 16.76 -1.15
C GLU A 222 -9.53 16.34 -0.85
N LYS A 223 -10.42 17.34 -0.71
CA LYS A 223 -11.83 17.11 -0.33
C LYS A 223 -12.59 16.26 -1.35
N HIS A 224 -12.29 16.42 -2.63
CA HIS A 224 -12.96 15.69 -3.71
C HIS A 224 -12.59 14.20 -3.73
N ALA A 225 -11.50 13.79 -3.10
CA ALA A 225 -11.11 12.39 -2.96
C ALA A 225 -11.83 11.67 -1.80
N LEU A 226 -12.50 12.40 -0.89
CA LEU A 226 -13.16 11.83 0.29
C LEU A 226 -14.18 10.73 -0.04
N PRO A 227 -15.01 10.83 -1.10
CA PRO A 227 -15.98 9.78 -1.39
C PRO A 227 -15.35 8.39 -1.57
N GLY A 228 -14.19 8.29 -2.21
CA GLY A 228 -13.48 7.02 -2.33
C GLY A 228 -12.61 6.68 -1.10
N THR A 229 -12.15 7.69 -0.37
CA THR A 229 -11.22 7.54 0.76
C THR A 229 -11.92 7.10 2.05
N LEU A 230 -13.11 7.67 2.36
CA LEU A 230 -13.83 7.36 3.60
C LEU A 230 -14.30 5.90 3.70
N PRO A 231 -14.89 5.28 2.67
CA PRO A 231 -15.19 3.85 2.74
C PRO A 231 -13.94 3.00 2.93
N MET A 232 -12.81 3.46 2.36
CA MET A 232 -11.54 2.73 2.44
C MET A 232 -10.93 2.77 3.83
N ILE A 233 -10.99 3.91 4.54
CA ILE A 233 -10.47 3.98 5.93
C ILE A 233 -11.25 3.04 6.86
N VAL A 234 -12.55 2.85 6.62
CA VAL A 234 -13.40 1.92 7.39
C VAL A 234 -13.16 0.45 6.99
N LEU A 235 -12.81 0.19 5.72
CA LEU A 235 -12.48 -1.15 5.24
C LEU A 235 -11.06 -1.59 5.66
N SER A 236 -10.13 -0.65 5.77
CA SER A 236 -8.71 -0.90 6.04
C SER A 236 -8.43 -1.70 7.31
N PRO A 237 -9.20 -1.60 8.41
CA PRO A 237 -9.06 -2.49 9.56
C PRO A 237 -9.14 -3.98 9.21
N ALA A 238 -10.08 -4.37 8.36
CA ALA A 238 -10.20 -5.76 7.92
C ALA A 238 -9.01 -6.19 7.03
N LEU A 239 -8.48 -5.28 6.19
CA LEU A 239 -7.25 -5.52 5.45
C LEU A 239 -6.06 -5.71 6.39
N GLY A 240 -5.98 -4.90 7.46
CA GLY A 240 -4.95 -5.01 8.49
C GLY A 240 -4.98 -6.39 9.15
N PHE A 241 -6.15 -6.90 9.52
CA PHE A 241 -6.30 -8.26 10.04
C PHE A 241 -5.77 -9.30 9.04
N ALA A 242 -6.21 -9.22 7.78
CA ALA A 242 -5.79 -10.16 6.76
C ALA A 242 -4.27 -10.14 6.53
N ILE A 243 -3.63 -8.97 6.55
CA ILE A 243 -2.20 -8.84 6.28
C ILE A 243 -1.36 -9.32 7.48
N PHE A 244 -1.75 -8.97 8.71
CA PHE A 244 -0.89 -9.14 9.89
C PHE A 244 -1.28 -10.33 10.77
N PHE A 245 -2.54 -10.74 10.78
CA PHE A 245 -3.04 -11.73 11.73
C PHE A 245 -3.48 -13.07 11.13
N VAL A 246 -3.80 -13.14 9.83
CA VAL A 246 -4.21 -14.41 9.21
C VAL A 246 -3.10 -15.46 9.26
N GLY A 247 -1.83 -15.07 9.08
CA GLY A 247 -0.71 -15.99 9.23
C GLY A 247 -0.58 -16.53 10.64
N LEU A 248 -0.70 -15.66 11.65
CA LEU A 248 -0.68 -16.04 13.07
C LEU A 248 -1.88 -16.93 13.43
N TYR A 249 -3.04 -16.61 12.91
CA TYR A 249 -4.24 -17.40 13.08
C TYR A 249 -4.12 -18.81 12.49
N GLY A 250 -3.60 -18.91 11.25
CA GLY A 250 -3.32 -20.21 10.64
C GLY A 250 -2.33 -21.04 11.45
N ALA A 251 -1.29 -20.41 12.01
CA ALA A 251 -0.35 -21.08 12.90
C ALA A 251 -1.01 -21.58 14.20
N SER A 252 -1.94 -20.79 14.80
CA SER A 252 -2.66 -21.18 16.01
C SER A 252 -3.64 -22.35 15.79
N LEU A 253 -4.17 -22.50 14.58
CA LEU A 253 -5.03 -23.63 14.18
C LEU A 253 -4.25 -24.86 13.70
N GLY A 254 -2.92 -24.77 13.62
CA GLY A 254 -2.09 -25.87 13.10
C GLY A 254 -2.25 -26.07 11.59
N VAL A 255 -2.68 -25.05 10.84
CA VAL A 255 -2.81 -25.13 9.36
C VAL A 255 -1.43 -25.37 8.75
N GLY A 256 -1.27 -26.47 8.01
CA GLY A 256 0.02 -26.91 7.48
C GLY A 256 0.71 -25.91 6.55
N ASN A 257 -0.05 -25.13 5.79
CA ASN A 257 0.49 -24.07 4.92
C ASN A 257 -0.45 -22.85 4.88
N ALA A 258 -0.40 -21.98 5.90
CA ALA A 258 -1.15 -20.74 5.93
C ALA A 258 -0.72 -19.73 4.83
N GLY A 259 0.48 -19.88 4.27
CA GLY A 259 0.97 -19.07 3.16
C GLY A 259 0.16 -19.24 1.88
N LEU A 260 -0.48 -20.40 1.70
CA LEU A 260 -1.32 -20.69 0.54
C LEU A 260 -2.54 -19.77 0.46
N PHE A 261 -3.08 -19.32 1.60
CA PHE A 261 -4.12 -18.28 1.66
C PHE A 261 -3.74 -17.03 0.83
N TYR A 262 -2.53 -16.50 1.04
CA TYR A 262 -2.06 -15.32 0.32
C TYR A 262 -1.83 -15.61 -1.17
N THR A 263 -1.30 -16.77 -1.50
CA THR A 263 -1.09 -17.20 -2.89
C THR A 263 -2.42 -17.28 -3.64
N LEU A 264 -3.40 -17.96 -3.08
CA LEU A 264 -4.73 -18.10 -3.66
C LEU A 264 -5.44 -16.75 -3.75
N SER A 265 -5.31 -15.91 -2.73
CA SER A 265 -5.85 -14.54 -2.72
C SER A 265 -5.33 -13.71 -3.89
N ALA A 266 -4.04 -13.80 -4.20
CA ALA A 266 -3.54 -13.01 -5.30
C ALA A 266 -3.85 -13.59 -6.67
N VAL A 267 -3.82 -14.88 -6.83
CA VAL A 267 -4.27 -15.48 -8.10
C VAL A 267 -5.69 -14.99 -8.40
N SER A 268 -6.57 -15.06 -7.40
CA SER A 268 -7.94 -14.57 -7.51
C SER A 268 -7.98 -13.05 -7.79
N MET A 269 -7.21 -12.25 -7.05
CA MET A 269 -7.14 -10.80 -7.25
C MET A 269 -6.64 -10.43 -8.65
N ILE A 270 -5.62 -11.12 -9.19
CA ILE A 270 -5.10 -10.90 -10.54
C ILE A 270 -6.16 -11.23 -11.57
N LEU A 271 -6.82 -12.40 -11.47
CA LEU A 271 -7.86 -12.83 -12.39
C LEU A 271 -9.03 -11.84 -12.43
N VAL A 272 -9.43 -11.34 -11.28
CA VAL A 272 -10.49 -10.33 -11.16
C VAL A 272 -10.05 -9.01 -11.82
N ARG A 273 -8.84 -8.53 -11.56
CA ARG A 273 -8.33 -7.26 -12.11
C ARG A 273 -8.23 -7.29 -13.63
N LEU A 274 -7.89 -8.42 -14.23
CA LEU A 274 -7.84 -8.56 -15.68
C LEU A 274 -9.22 -8.33 -16.35
N LYS A 275 -10.32 -8.60 -15.65
CA LYS A 275 -11.69 -8.45 -16.16
C LYS A 275 -12.45 -7.26 -15.57
N SER A 276 -12.06 -6.78 -14.40
CA SER A 276 -12.80 -5.76 -13.64
C SER A 276 -12.77 -4.38 -14.27
N GLY A 277 -11.73 -4.01 -15.02
CA GLY A 277 -11.60 -2.70 -15.66
C GLY A 277 -12.81 -2.37 -16.55
N ALA A 278 -13.13 -3.26 -17.48
CA ALA A 278 -14.30 -3.09 -18.35
C ALA A 278 -15.65 -3.14 -17.60
N PHE A 279 -15.70 -3.85 -16.48
CA PHE A 279 -16.91 -3.98 -15.65
C PHE A 279 -17.12 -2.71 -14.80
N MET A 280 -16.05 -2.15 -14.25
CA MET A 280 -16.10 -0.92 -13.45
C MET A 280 -16.45 0.33 -14.27
N ASP A 281 -16.23 0.30 -15.59
CA ASP A 281 -16.62 1.40 -16.48
C ASP A 281 -18.09 1.31 -16.91
N ARG A 282 -18.74 0.14 -16.79
CA ARG A 282 -20.13 -0.07 -17.22
C ARG A 282 -21.17 0.12 -16.11
N PHE A 283 -20.79 -0.07 -14.87
CA PHE A 283 -21.72 -0.07 -13.74
C PHE A 283 -21.31 0.97 -12.70
N ALA A 284 -22.31 1.59 -12.07
CA ALA A 284 -22.10 2.51 -10.98
C ALA A 284 -21.32 1.86 -9.82
N PRO A 285 -20.34 2.56 -9.23
CA PRO A 285 -19.52 2.04 -8.14
C PRO A 285 -20.34 1.48 -6.97
N ILE A 286 -21.47 2.11 -6.65
CA ILE A 286 -22.35 1.69 -5.55
C ILE A 286 -23.04 0.34 -5.81
N LYS A 287 -23.16 -0.12 -7.06
CA LYS A 287 -23.72 -1.43 -7.42
C LYS A 287 -22.66 -2.54 -7.38
N ILE A 288 -21.39 -2.19 -7.64
CA ILE A 288 -20.27 -3.14 -7.65
C ILE A 288 -19.75 -3.41 -6.24
N LEU A 289 -19.63 -2.36 -5.42
CA LEU A 289 -19.03 -2.46 -4.08
C LEU A 289 -19.69 -3.51 -3.17
N PRO A 290 -21.04 -3.63 -3.11
CA PRO A 290 -21.68 -4.64 -2.26
C PRO A 290 -21.27 -6.08 -2.60
N VAL A 291 -21.06 -6.39 -3.88
CA VAL A 291 -20.61 -7.71 -4.33
C VAL A 291 -19.21 -7.99 -3.81
N ALA A 292 -18.30 -7.01 -3.92
CA ALA A 292 -16.95 -7.14 -3.38
C ALA A 292 -16.94 -7.33 -1.86
N LEU A 293 -17.72 -6.52 -1.13
CA LEU A 293 -17.79 -6.59 0.33
C LEU A 293 -18.46 -7.89 0.80
N ALA A 294 -19.47 -8.40 0.07
CA ALA A 294 -20.08 -9.72 0.34
C ALA A 294 -19.04 -10.84 0.24
N CYS A 295 -18.19 -10.82 -0.79
CA CYS A 295 -17.05 -11.75 -0.86
C CYS A 295 -16.13 -11.61 0.37
N GLY A 296 -15.83 -10.38 0.82
CA GLY A 296 -15.06 -10.16 2.03
C GLY A 296 -15.70 -10.77 3.27
N LEU A 297 -17.00 -10.54 3.47
CA LEU A 297 -17.77 -11.13 4.58
C LEU A 297 -17.76 -12.65 4.54
N ILE A 298 -17.96 -13.27 3.35
CA ILE A 298 -17.92 -14.72 3.18
C ILE A 298 -16.50 -15.26 3.53
N ALA A 299 -15.45 -14.62 3.05
CA ALA A 299 -14.09 -15.04 3.35
C ALA A 299 -13.79 -15.03 4.85
N PHE A 300 -14.19 -13.96 5.54
CA PHE A 300 -13.99 -13.84 7.00
C PHE A 300 -14.91 -14.81 7.78
N ALA A 301 -16.15 -15.08 7.30
CA ALA A 301 -17.01 -16.09 7.89
C ALA A 301 -16.41 -17.51 7.76
N MET A 302 -15.77 -17.82 6.64
CA MET A 302 -15.01 -19.07 6.48
C MET A 302 -13.88 -19.17 7.49
N LEU A 303 -13.13 -18.08 7.74
CA LEU A 303 -12.10 -18.04 8.77
C LEU A 303 -12.68 -18.24 10.18
N VAL A 304 -13.81 -17.60 10.52
CA VAL A 304 -14.51 -17.86 11.81
C VAL A 304 -14.87 -19.33 11.94
N ALA A 305 -15.42 -19.94 10.88
CA ALA A 305 -15.79 -21.36 10.89
C ALA A 305 -14.58 -22.28 11.16
N CYS A 306 -13.38 -21.92 10.64
CA CYS A 306 -12.17 -22.69 10.91
C CYS A 306 -11.80 -22.74 12.41
N GLY A 307 -11.98 -21.65 13.14
CA GLY A 307 -11.65 -21.63 14.59
C GLY A 307 -12.81 -21.94 15.52
N THR A 308 -13.96 -22.37 14.99
CA THR A 308 -15.13 -22.71 15.83
C THR A 308 -15.68 -24.11 15.48
N VAL A 309 -16.20 -24.27 14.28
CA VAL A 309 -16.91 -25.50 13.87
C VAL A 309 -15.95 -26.53 13.25
N LEU A 310 -14.93 -26.07 12.56
CA LEU A 310 -14.00 -26.91 11.79
C LEU A 310 -12.66 -27.13 12.50
N ASP A 311 -12.50 -26.62 13.69
CA ASP A 311 -11.25 -26.74 14.46
C ASP A 311 -10.90 -28.21 14.70
N GLY A 312 -9.62 -28.56 14.45
CA GLY A 312 -9.13 -29.93 14.53
C GLY A 312 -9.64 -30.89 13.45
N THR A 313 -10.40 -30.41 12.47
CA THR A 313 -10.87 -31.27 11.37
C THR A 313 -9.93 -31.18 10.15
N PRO A 314 -9.80 -32.26 9.35
CA PRO A 314 -8.96 -32.24 8.14
C PRO A 314 -9.47 -31.28 7.06
N VAL A 315 -10.71 -30.79 7.19
CA VAL A 315 -11.32 -29.82 6.26
C VAL A 315 -10.91 -28.40 6.58
N CYS A 316 -10.45 -28.12 7.81
CA CYS A 316 -10.04 -26.78 8.25
C CYS A 316 -9.00 -26.16 7.33
N ASP A 317 -7.92 -26.89 6.99
CA ASP A 317 -6.84 -26.40 6.10
C ASP A 317 -7.38 -25.99 4.72
N ALA A 318 -8.28 -26.80 4.16
CA ALA A 318 -8.87 -26.50 2.85
C ALA A 318 -9.75 -25.26 2.90
N VAL A 319 -10.64 -25.14 3.91
CA VAL A 319 -11.54 -23.99 4.06
C VAL A 319 -10.75 -22.71 4.36
N PHE A 320 -9.72 -22.79 5.23
CA PHE A 320 -8.84 -21.68 5.54
C PHE A 320 -8.17 -21.13 4.27
N ASN A 321 -7.55 -22.00 3.48
CA ASN A 321 -6.85 -21.58 2.27
C ASN A 321 -7.81 -21.13 1.14
N LEU A 322 -8.96 -21.78 0.97
CA LEU A 322 -9.98 -21.37 0.00
C LEU A 322 -10.61 -20.02 0.33
N SER A 323 -10.68 -19.64 1.63
CA SER A 323 -11.11 -18.30 2.02
C SER A 323 -10.24 -17.20 1.39
N GLY A 324 -8.96 -17.50 1.12
CA GLY A 324 -8.05 -16.62 0.38
C GLY A 324 -8.54 -16.27 -1.03
N ILE A 325 -9.12 -17.24 -1.76
CA ILE A 325 -9.70 -16.97 -3.09
C ILE A 325 -10.80 -15.93 -2.98
N VAL A 326 -11.73 -16.14 -2.05
CA VAL A 326 -12.88 -15.25 -1.84
C VAL A 326 -12.43 -13.86 -1.35
N TYR A 327 -11.43 -13.80 -0.47
CA TYR A 327 -10.81 -12.56 -0.04
C TYR A 327 -10.13 -11.80 -1.19
N GLY A 328 -9.47 -12.53 -2.11
CA GLY A 328 -8.86 -11.95 -3.30
C GLY A 328 -9.88 -11.31 -4.25
N PHE A 329 -11.08 -11.88 -4.38
CA PHE A 329 -12.19 -11.23 -5.10
C PHE A 329 -12.59 -9.90 -4.44
N CYS A 330 -12.72 -9.88 -3.12
CA CYS A 330 -13.04 -8.66 -2.38
C CYS A 330 -12.01 -7.56 -2.64
N THR A 331 -10.75 -7.83 -2.36
CA THR A 331 -9.66 -6.83 -2.47
C THR A 331 -9.35 -6.46 -3.92
N GLY A 332 -9.50 -7.40 -4.85
CA GLY A 332 -9.32 -7.20 -6.27
C GLY A 332 -10.31 -6.19 -6.87
N ILE A 333 -11.49 -6.06 -6.29
CA ILE A 333 -12.53 -5.11 -6.72
C ILE A 333 -12.57 -3.87 -5.82
N ALA A 334 -12.63 -4.03 -4.50
CA ALA A 334 -12.88 -2.93 -3.57
C ALA A 334 -11.77 -1.88 -3.58
N LEU A 335 -10.49 -2.29 -3.64
CA LEU A 335 -9.36 -1.37 -3.66
C LEU A 335 -9.35 -0.46 -4.90
N PRO A 336 -9.32 -0.98 -6.14
CA PRO A 336 -9.28 -0.14 -7.33
C PRO A 336 -10.57 0.64 -7.54
N LEU A 337 -11.72 0.11 -7.10
CA LEU A 337 -13.00 0.80 -7.19
C LEU A 337 -12.99 2.07 -6.34
N ASN A 338 -12.66 1.96 -5.05
CA ASN A 338 -12.58 3.11 -4.15
C ASN A 338 -11.51 4.12 -4.60
N GLN A 339 -10.35 3.65 -5.09
CA GLN A 339 -9.31 4.50 -5.65
C GLN A 339 -9.80 5.25 -6.89
N SER A 340 -10.52 4.57 -7.79
CA SER A 340 -11.12 5.19 -8.98
C SER A 340 -12.12 6.26 -8.60
N VAL A 341 -12.97 6.02 -7.60
CA VAL A 341 -13.92 7.02 -7.09
C VAL A 341 -13.18 8.23 -6.52
N ALA A 342 -12.11 8.02 -5.74
CA ALA A 342 -11.31 9.10 -5.18
C ALA A 342 -10.68 9.97 -6.28
N VAL A 343 -10.12 9.36 -7.33
CA VAL A 343 -9.41 10.06 -8.40
C VAL A 343 -10.38 10.71 -9.40
N LYS A 344 -11.42 9.99 -9.84
CA LYS A 344 -12.39 10.52 -10.82
C LYS A 344 -13.14 11.78 -10.34
N ASN A 345 -13.36 11.90 -9.04
CA ASN A 345 -14.00 13.08 -8.45
C ASN A 345 -13.05 14.27 -8.22
N THR A 346 -11.75 14.08 -8.46
CA THR A 346 -10.72 15.09 -8.22
C THR A 346 -10.23 15.69 -9.53
N PRO A 347 -9.99 17.02 -9.61
CA PRO A 347 -9.40 17.65 -10.79
C PRO A 347 -8.06 16.98 -11.16
N PRO A 348 -7.75 16.86 -12.48
CA PRO A 348 -6.56 16.16 -12.97
C PRO A 348 -5.25 16.67 -12.37
N GLU A 349 -5.14 17.97 -12.09
CA GLU A 349 -3.96 18.60 -11.51
C GLU A 349 -3.68 18.14 -10.08
N ARG A 350 -4.69 17.55 -9.41
CA ARG A 350 -4.63 17.10 -8.01
C ARG A 350 -4.78 15.58 -7.83
N TRP A 351 -4.66 14.81 -8.89
CA TRP A 351 -4.71 13.35 -8.82
C TRP A 351 -3.63 12.75 -7.92
N GLY A 352 -2.45 13.38 -7.88
CA GLY A 352 -1.38 12.98 -6.96
C GLY A 352 -1.80 13.12 -5.49
N ALA A 353 -2.42 14.24 -5.12
CA ALA A 353 -2.94 14.48 -3.77
C ALA A 353 -4.07 13.51 -3.41
N ALA A 354 -4.98 13.21 -4.37
CA ALA A 354 -6.05 12.24 -4.17
C ALA A 354 -5.51 10.83 -3.89
N ASN A 355 -4.54 10.38 -4.68
CA ASN A 355 -3.90 9.09 -4.47
C ASN A 355 -3.12 9.04 -3.14
N ALA A 356 -2.41 10.11 -2.78
CA ALA A 356 -1.70 10.19 -1.51
C ALA A 356 -2.64 10.11 -0.31
N LEU A 357 -3.77 10.82 -0.36
CA LEU A 357 -4.80 10.79 0.69
C LEU A 357 -5.44 9.40 0.80
N PHE A 358 -5.72 8.75 -0.34
CA PHE A 358 -6.26 7.40 -0.39
C PHE A 358 -5.31 6.37 0.25
N GLN A 359 -4.03 6.42 -0.09
CA GLN A 359 -3.02 5.54 0.48
C GLN A 359 -2.76 5.81 1.97
N LEU A 360 -2.77 7.09 2.38
CA LEU A 360 -2.66 7.47 3.78
C LEU A 360 -3.81 6.92 4.61
N ALA A 361 -5.05 6.95 4.08
CA ALA A 361 -6.22 6.37 4.75
C ALA A 361 -6.07 4.86 4.98
N ILE A 362 -5.49 4.15 4.02
CA ILE A 362 -5.18 2.72 4.15
C ILE A 362 -4.15 2.50 5.27
N ASP A 363 -3.03 3.23 5.25
CA ASP A 363 -1.95 3.08 6.21
C ASP A 363 -2.43 3.39 7.66
N VAL A 364 -3.19 4.48 7.82
CA VAL A 364 -3.75 4.89 9.12
C VAL A 364 -4.81 3.90 9.60
N GLY A 365 -5.70 3.46 8.71
CA GLY A 365 -6.75 2.50 9.05
C GLY A 365 -6.19 1.14 9.44
N ILE A 366 -5.19 0.63 8.73
CA ILE A 366 -4.49 -0.61 9.07
C ILE A 366 -3.74 -0.44 10.39
N GLY A 367 -2.90 0.60 10.51
CA GLY A 367 -2.04 0.80 11.68
C GLY A 367 -2.82 0.97 12.97
N GLY A 368 -3.87 1.81 12.98
CA GLY A 368 -4.74 2.01 14.13
C GLY A 368 -5.50 0.74 14.54
N ALA A 369 -5.99 0.00 13.55
CA ALA A 369 -6.75 -1.21 13.82
C ALA A 369 -5.88 -2.37 14.32
N CYS A 370 -4.62 -2.49 13.87
CA CYS A 370 -3.76 -3.60 14.29
C CYS A 370 -3.52 -3.63 15.81
N VAL A 371 -3.43 -2.47 16.48
CA VAL A 371 -3.35 -2.41 17.94
C VAL A 371 -4.63 -2.95 18.57
N ILE A 372 -5.78 -2.49 18.05
CA ILE A 372 -7.10 -2.91 18.54
C ILE A 372 -7.27 -4.42 18.36
N TRP A 373 -6.93 -4.95 17.18
CA TRP A 373 -7.01 -6.38 16.88
C TRP A 373 -6.10 -7.22 17.77
N GLY A 374 -4.90 -6.75 18.08
CA GLY A 374 -4.01 -7.42 19.03
C GLY A 374 -4.64 -7.54 20.42
N ILE A 375 -5.15 -6.42 20.96
CA ILE A 375 -5.80 -6.39 22.29
C ILE A 375 -7.07 -7.25 22.31
N VAL A 376 -7.93 -7.11 21.30
CA VAL A 376 -9.17 -7.90 21.20
C VAL A 376 -8.85 -9.39 21.11
N ASN A 377 -7.80 -9.75 20.36
CA ASN A 377 -7.40 -11.14 20.22
C ASN A 377 -6.85 -11.72 21.53
N ASP A 378 -6.06 -10.97 22.29
CA ASP A 378 -5.52 -11.43 23.58
C ASP A 378 -6.63 -11.59 24.64
N CYS A 379 -7.70 -10.76 24.56
CA CYS A 379 -8.82 -10.82 25.51
C CYS A 379 -9.89 -11.84 25.12
N PHE A 380 -10.22 -11.99 23.84
CA PHE A 380 -11.41 -12.69 23.36
C PHE A 380 -11.11 -13.75 22.28
N GLY A 381 -9.87 -13.84 21.80
CA GLY A 381 -9.44 -14.79 20.78
C GLY A 381 -9.77 -14.37 19.34
N PHE A 382 -9.25 -15.14 18.39
CA PHE A 382 -9.36 -14.86 16.95
C PHE A 382 -10.79 -14.80 16.41
N PRO A 383 -11.73 -15.73 16.78
CA PRO A 383 -13.08 -15.69 16.22
C PRO A 383 -13.80 -14.35 16.46
N VAL A 384 -13.66 -13.79 17.69
CA VAL A 384 -14.26 -12.50 18.04
C VAL A 384 -13.59 -11.36 17.26
N THR A 385 -12.26 -11.38 17.17
CA THR A 385 -11.50 -10.38 16.40
C THR A 385 -11.91 -10.38 14.92
N ILE A 386 -12.11 -11.55 14.33
CA ILE A 386 -12.58 -11.68 12.94
C ILE A 386 -14.00 -11.12 12.80
N CYS A 387 -14.91 -11.39 13.74
CA CYS A 387 -16.25 -10.81 13.74
C CYS A 387 -16.22 -9.27 13.81
N CYS A 388 -15.35 -8.69 14.63
CA CYS A 388 -15.16 -7.23 14.66
C CYS A 388 -14.66 -6.69 13.32
N ALA A 389 -13.73 -7.37 12.66
CA ALA A 389 -13.27 -7.00 11.33
C ALA A 389 -14.39 -7.12 10.27
N MET A 390 -15.28 -8.12 10.38
CA MET A 390 -16.49 -8.24 9.54
C MET A 390 -17.42 -7.04 9.71
N CYS A 391 -17.59 -6.53 10.94
CA CYS A 391 -18.36 -5.31 11.20
C CYS A 391 -17.78 -4.11 10.43
N CYS A 392 -16.44 -3.98 10.35
CA CYS A 392 -15.79 -2.93 9.57
C CYS A 392 -16.07 -3.09 8.06
N ILE A 393 -16.06 -4.33 7.53
CA ILE A 393 -16.41 -4.59 6.12
C ILE A 393 -17.86 -4.14 5.85
N ALA A 394 -18.81 -4.52 6.72
CA ALA A 394 -20.21 -4.13 6.58
C ALA A 394 -20.41 -2.61 6.71
N ALA A 395 -19.76 -1.98 7.70
CA ALA A 395 -19.82 -0.54 7.92
C ALA A 395 -19.30 0.26 6.70
N SER A 396 -18.28 -0.24 6.01
CA SER A 396 -17.74 0.38 4.79
C SER A 396 -18.82 0.57 3.70
N TYR A 397 -19.77 -0.36 3.57
CA TYR A 397 -20.90 -0.21 2.66
C TYR A 397 -21.80 0.98 3.00
N PHE A 398 -22.17 1.11 4.28
CA PHE A 398 -23.04 2.21 4.72
C PHE A 398 -22.37 3.57 4.54
N VAL A 399 -21.07 3.64 4.81
CA VAL A 399 -20.28 4.85 4.55
C VAL A 399 -20.22 5.15 3.06
N ALA A 400 -19.94 4.18 2.21
CA ALA A 400 -19.94 4.36 0.75
C ALA A 400 -21.29 4.85 0.23
N ARG A 401 -22.40 4.28 0.73
CA ARG A 401 -23.75 4.70 0.36
C ARG A 401 -24.05 6.15 0.75
N ALA A 402 -23.43 6.64 1.83
CA ALA A 402 -23.62 8.03 2.30
C ALA A 402 -22.78 9.03 1.50
N VAL A 403 -21.57 8.64 1.05
CA VAL A 403 -20.60 9.59 0.48
C VAL A 403 -20.37 9.46 -1.02
N TYR A 404 -20.74 8.34 -1.64
CA TYR A 404 -20.59 8.20 -3.10
C TYR A 404 -21.50 9.21 -3.82
N PRO A 405 -21.02 9.74 -4.95
CA PRO A 405 -21.84 10.63 -5.79
C PRO A 405 -23.16 9.91 -6.14
N LYS A 406 -24.28 10.61 -5.93
CA LYS A 406 -25.58 10.15 -6.42
C LYS A 406 -25.62 10.42 -7.92
N GLU A 407 -25.89 9.39 -8.71
CA GLU A 407 -26.19 9.52 -10.15
C GLU A 407 -27.43 10.37 -10.39
#